data_e52db44fcdd983f64035b79bf5ef7cd2
#
_entry.id   e52db44fcdd983f64035b79bf5ef7cd2
#
_cell.length_a   1.000
_cell.length_b   1.000
_cell.length_c   1.000
_cell.angle_alpha   90.00
_cell.angle_beta   90.00
_cell.angle_gamma   90.00
#
_symmetry.space_group_name_H-M   'P 1'
#
loop_
_entity.id
_entity.type
_entity.pdbx_description
1 polymer ?
#
loop_
_entity_poly.entity_id
_entity_poly.type
_entity_poly.pdbx_seq_one_letter_code
_entity_poly.pdbx_strand_id
1 'polypeptide(L)'
;MRASTSPKRISIVVATPRTTQTLKRKTRRFFLLSSSSSSLEEKREDENKNAFKTCWSNHPQTEDGENIIVKEVVKNKLYVCERQFLWNTIDVGGRMAVVKLQNGELWVHSPIDLDEETKKEIEKLGEVKHIVSPNYEHLKYAKMWKRAYPNATLWGCPGLKEKKRGEIPYDKDLGDVKEEWKDEWLNEFEMVHWDCESLFSKPFFNEVSFAHKESKCLMVTDVYWNYPDGEGMDEKLYTFKEKGWKFLMDVIYLPIYKNVLCFGEEKKKKLRARVEDVERLDFDTIVPCHGTIVKDGDVKNTLRKHLL
;
A
#
# COMPACT_ATOMS: atom_id res chain seq x y z
N MET A 1 26.24 18.45 45.58
CA MET A 1 26.17 16.99 45.41
C MET A 1 25.64 16.71 44.01
N ARG A 2 26.49 16.27 43.09
CA ARG A 2 26.11 15.91 41.72
C ARG A 2 25.97 14.39 41.66
N ALA A 3 24.82 13.88 41.28
CA ALA A 3 24.62 12.47 41.00
C ALA A 3 24.89 12.20 39.54
N SER A 4 25.90 11.38 39.27
CA SER A 4 26.30 10.86 37.99
C SER A 4 25.49 9.59 37.70
N THR A 5 24.72 9.56 36.64
CA THR A 5 24.09 8.33 36.13
C THR A 5 24.81 7.88 34.87
N SER A 6 25.53 6.76 34.97
CA SER A 6 26.16 6.05 33.87
C SER A 6 25.14 5.33 32.98
N PRO A 7 25.34 5.23 31.65
CA PRO A 7 24.47 4.50 30.77
C PRO A 7 24.73 2.98 30.87
N LYS A 8 23.66 2.20 30.95
CA LYS A 8 23.71 0.74 30.95
C LYS A 8 24.08 0.22 29.55
N ARG A 9 25.20 -0.51 29.47
CA ARG A 9 25.60 -1.30 28.30
C ARG A 9 24.65 -2.49 28.12
N ILE A 10 24.10 -2.63 26.93
CA ILE A 10 23.38 -3.84 26.49
C ILE A 10 24.41 -4.77 25.87
N SER A 11 24.60 -5.93 26.48
CA SER A 11 25.49 -6.98 25.96
C SER A 11 24.67 -7.89 25.00
N ILE A 12 25.11 -7.97 23.76
CA ILE A 12 24.57 -8.90 22.77
C ILE A 12 25.36 -10.20 22.89
N VAL A 13 24.65 -11.30 23.23
CA VAL A 13 25.23 -12.66 23.23
C VAL A 13 25.07 -13.23 21.84
N VAL A 14 26.19 -13.46 21.14
CA VAL A 14 26.26 -14.14 19.85
C VAL A 14 26.38 -15.63 20.10
N ALA A 15 25.40 -16.41 19.70
CA ALA A 15 25.44 -17.87 19.72
C ALA A 15 26.05 -18.40 18.40
N THR A 16 27.11 -19.15 18.49
CA THR A 16 27.76 -19.89 17.37
C THR A 16 26.95 -21.12 16.96
N PRO A 17 26.77 -21.42 15.67
CA PRO A 17 26.04 -22.61 15.24
C PRO A 17 26.92 -23.84 15.26
N ARG A 18 26.37 -24.93 15.80
CA ARG A 18 26.93 -26.30 15.76
C ARG A 18 26.73 -26.89 14.36
N THR A 19 27.78 -27.57 13.92
CA THR A 19 27.94 -28.39 12.71
C THR A 19 26.81 -29.41 12.53
N THR A 20 26.19 -29.42 11.34
CA THR A 20 25.18 -30.45 10.98
C THR A 20 25.67 -31.32 9.86
N GLN A 21 25.34 -32.61 10.05
CA GLN A 21 25.68 -33.74 9.19
C GLN A 21 25.00 -33.68 7.81
N THR A 22 25.75 -34.13 6.83
CA THR A 22 25.40 -34.30 5.42
C THR A 22 24.33 -35.37 5.22
N LEU A 23 23.13 -34.98 4.77
CA LEU A 23 22.15 -35.91 4.21
C LEU A 23 22.18 -35.82 2.67
N LYS A 24 22.52 -36.92 2.02
CA LYS A 24 22.50 -37.09 0.57
C LYS A 24 21.07 -36.94 0.01
N ARG A 25 20.81 -35.86 -0.73
CA ARG A 25 19.58 -35.69 -1.49
C ARG A 25 19.70 -36.30 -2.88
N LYS A 26 18.81 -37.24 -3.17
CA LYS A 26 18.57 -37.80 -4.52
C LYS A 26 18.00 -36.67 -5.42
N THR A 27 18.74 -36.35 -6.45
CA THR A 27 18.32 -35.39 -7.51
C THR A 27 17.25 -36.06 -8.37
N ARG A 28 15.99 -35.60 -8.24
CA ARG A 28 14.96 -35.81 -9.26
C ARG A 28 15.09 -34.71 -10.30
N ARG A 29 15.49 -35.07 -11.51
CA ARG A 29 15.43 -34.19 -12.68
C ARG A 29 13.97 -33.88 -12.97
N PHE A 30 13.57 -32.63 -12.74
CA PHE A 30 12.36 -32.08 -13.34
C PHE A 30 12.70 -31.60 -14.75
N PHE A 31 12.06 -32.17 -15.73
CA PHE A 31 12.03 -31.68 -17.10
C PHE A 31 11.29 -30.32 -17.09
N LEU A 32 12.00 -29.25 -17.33
CA LEU A 32 11.42 -27.97 -17.65
C LEU A 32 10.89 -28.03 -19.09
N LEU A 33 9.58 -28.16 -19.24
CA LEU A 33 8.88 -27.81 -20.46
C LEU A 33 8.92 -26.28 -20.57
N SER A 34 9.80 -25.78 -21.43
CA SER A 34 9.75 -24.40 -21.91
C SER A 34 8.59 -24.28 -22.90
N SER A 35 7.40 -23.97 -22.41
CA SER A 35 6.28 -23.60 -23.23
C SER A 35 5.87 -22.17 -22.91
N SER A 36 6.24 -21.30 -23.86
CA SER A 36 5.52 -20.10 -24.25
C SER A 36 5.11 -19.11 -23.14
N SER A 37 6.06 -18.30 -22.70
CA SER A 37 5.75 -17.04 -22.00
C SER A 37 4.89 -16.09 -22.85
N SER A 38 5.01 -16.12 -24.16
CA SER A 38 4.24 -15.30 -25.11
C SER A 38 2.74 -15.59 -25.08
N SER A 39 2.32 -16.85 -24.97
CA SER A 39 0.90 -17.21 -24.94
C SER A 39 0.19 -16.88 -23.62
N LEU A 40 0.94 -16.71 -22.54
CA LEU A 40 0.40 -16.25 -21.24
C LEU A 40 0.32 -14.72 -21.19
N GLU A 41 1.21 -14.03 -21.84
CA GLU A 41 1.16 -12.57 -21.97
C GLU A 41 0.07 -12.14 -22.96
N GLU A 42 -0.07 -12.79 -24.11
CA GLU A 42 -1.19 -12.57 -25.05
C GLU A 42 -2.56 -12.88 -24.42
N LYS A 43 -2.69 -13.95 -23.64
CA LYS A 43 -3.94 -14.24 -22.92
C LYS A 43 -4.24 -13.18 -21.83
N ARG A 44 -3.22 -12.65 -21.17
CA ARG A 44 -3.39 -11.55 -20.21
C ARG A 44 -3.75 -10.24 -20.87
N GLU A 45 -3.23 -9.96 -22.07
CA GLU A 45 -3.61 -8.78 -22.85
C GLU A 45 -5.04 -8.89 -23.41
N ASP A 46 -5.48 -10.08 -23.83
CA ASP A 46 -6.86 -10.30 -24.31
C ASP A 46 -7.88 -10.37 -23.16
N GLU A 47 -7.50 -10.92 -22.00
CA GLU A 47 -8.31 -10.83 -20.79
C GLU A 47 -8.43 -9.39 -20.29
N ASN A 48 -7.38 -8.58 -20.42
CA ASN A 48 -7.40 -7.15 -20.12
C ASN A 48 -8.33 -6.37 -21.06
N LYS A 49 -8.38 -6.68 -22.36
CA LYS A 49 -9.26 -5.97 -23.31
C LYS A 49 -10.75 -6.24 -23.10
N ASN A 50 -11.13 -7.36 -22.46
CA ASN A 50 -12.51 -7.71 -22.16
C ASN A 50 -12.95 -7.41 -20.72
N ALA A 51 -12.04 -6.95 -19.87
CA ALA A 51 -12.26 -6.75 -18.43
C ALA A 51 -12.89 -5.39 -18.08
N PHE A 52 -13.26 -4.56 -19.06
CA PHE A 52 -13.64 -3.15 -18.89
C PHE A 52 -15.11 -2.89 -18.53
N LYS A 53 -15.73 -3.79 -17.77
CA LYS A 53 -17.07 -3.55 -17.20
C LYS A 53 -17.09 -3.86 -15.72
N THR A 54 -16.15 -3.31 -15.00
CA THR A 54 -16.11 -3.42 -13.54
C THR A 54 -16.50 -2.08 -12.93
N CYS A 55 -16.97 -2.12 -11.71
CA CYS A 55 -17.34 -0.95 -10.93
C CYS A 55 -16.16 0.05 -10.73
N TRP A 56 -14.95 -0.38 -11.03
CA TRP A 56 -13.73 0.40 -11.05
C TRP A 56 -13.23 0.45 -12.50
N SER A 57 -13.76 1.37 -13.29
CA SER A 57 -13.18 1.59 -14.60
C SER A 57 -11.73 2.02 -14.43
N ASN A 58 -10.86 1.60 -15.32
CA ASN A 58 -9.46 2.01 -15.29
C ASN A 58 -9.28 3.52 -15.37
N HIS A 59 -10.23 4.18 -15.97
CA HIS A 59 -10.29 5.61 -16.07
C HIS A 59 -11.71 6.02 -15.81
N PRO A 60 -12.00 6.68 -14.65
CA PRO A 60 -13.25 7.40 -14.52
C PRO A 60 -13.41 8.25 -15.78
N GLN A 61 -14.59 8.23 -16.36
CA GLN A 61 -14.86 9.03 -17.55
C GLN A 61 -15.60 10.30 -17.18
N THR A 62 -15.34 11.37 -17.93
CA THR A 62 -16.17 12.56 -17.92
C THR A 62 -17.55 12.25 -18.52
N GLU A 63 -18.53 13.14 -18.38
CA GLU A 63 -19.85 13.01 -19.01
C GLU A 63 -19.74 12.84 -20.53
N ASP A 64 -18.71 13.44 -21.15
CA ASP A 64 -18.42 13.33 -22.59
C ASP A 64 -17.63 12.06 -22.97
N GLY A 65 -17.34 11.19 -22.02
CA GLY A 65 -16.68 9.90 -22.24
C GLY A 65 -15.15 9.98 -22.35
N GLU A 66 -14.52 11.10 -21.99
CA GLU A 66 -13.07 11.21 -21.92
C GLU A 66 -12.52 10.57 -20.64
N ASN A 67 -11.40 9.88 -20.75
CA ASN A 67 -10.76 9.23 -19.61
C ASN A 67 -10.16 10.25 -18.63
N ILE A 68 -10.52 10.14 -17.36
CA ILE A 68 -9.87 10.87 -16.25
C ILE A 68 -8.72 10.01 -15.73
N ILE A 69 -7.49 10.30 -16.14
CA ILE A 69 -6.31 9.51 -15.76
C ILE A 69 -5.81 9.93 -14.38
N VAL A 70 -5.81 11.22 -14.13
CA VAL A 70 -5.44 11.84 -12.87
C VAL A 70 -6.59 12.68 -12.38
N LYS A 71 -7.04 12.43 -11.14
CA LYS A 71 -8.08 13.20 -10.47
C LYS A 71 -7.46 14.01 -9.33
N GLU A 72 -7.72 15.30 -9.32
CA GLU A 72 -7.32 16.17 -8.21
C GLU A 72 -8.28 15.97 -7.03
N VAL A 73 -7.75 15.59 -5.87
CA VAL A 73 -8.50 15.41 -4.62
C VAL A 73 -8.43 16.65 -3.77
N VAL A 74 -7.23 17.21 -3.63
CA VAL A 74 -6.97 18.49 -2.95
C VAL A 74 -6.17 19.36 -3.87
N LYS A 75 -6.68 20.57 -4.11
CA LYS A 75 -6.17 21.50 -5.11
C LYS A 75 -4.66 21.73 -4.99
N ASN A 76 -3.96 21.44 -6.08
CA ASN A 76 -2.50 21.56 -6.23
C ASN A 76 -1.65 20.80 -5.21
N LYS A 77 -2.22 19.80 -4.49
CA LYS A 77 -1.52 19.09 -3.42
C LYS A 77 -1.63 17.59 -3.51
N LEU A 78 -2.82 17.05 -3.72
CA LEU A 78 -3.05 15.61 -3.73
C LEU A 78 -3.90 15.20 -4.92
N TYR A 79 -3.38 14.26 -5.66
CA TYR A 79 -3.97 13.67 -6.84
C TYR A 79 -4.09 12.16 -6.66
N VAL A 80 -5.01 11.54 -7.37
CA VAL A 80 -5.16 10.08 -7.40
C VAL A 80 -5.26 9.59 -8.85
N CYS A 81 -4.70 8.39 -9.07
CA CYS A 81 -4.92 7.64 -10.29
C CYS A 81 -5.56 6.32 -9.92
N GLU A 82 -6.62 5.96 -10.60
CA GLU A 82 -7.38 4.74 -10.35
C GLU A 82 -7.20 3.76 -11.50
N ARG A 83 -7.06 2.47 -11.17
CA ARG A 83 -6.90 1.39 -12.12
C ARG A 83 -7.66 0.17 -11.65
N GLN A 84 -8.09 -0.63 -12.60
CA GLN A 84 -8.52 -1.97 -12.31
C GLN A 84 -7.39 -2.76 -11.64
N PHE A 85 -7.72 -3.44 -10.58
CA PHE A 85 -6.82 -4.39 -9.93
C PHE A 85 -7.54 -5.70 -9.67
N LEU A 86 -7.22 -6.72 -10.46
CA LEU A 86 -7.84 -8.03 -10.32
C LEU A 86 -7.11 -8.87 -9.26
N TRP A 87 -7.83 -9.22 -8.22
CA TRP A 87 -7.42 -10.22 -7.25
C TRP A 87 -8.27 -11.48 -7.47
N ASN A 88 -7.63 -12.58 -7.92
CA ASN A 88 -8.33 -13.82 -8.28
C ASN A 88 -9.60 -13.62 -9.13
N THR A 89 -9.54 -12.81 -10.19
CA THR A 89 -10.67 -12.50 -11.07
C THR A 89 -11.73 -11.52 -10.52
N ILE A 90 -11.56 -11.04 -9.30
CA ILE A 90 -12.43 -10.02 -8.70
C ILE A 90 -11.70 -8.69 -8.79
N ASP A 91 -12.37 -7.68 -9.30
CA ASP A 91 -11.84 -6.34 -9.29
C ASP A 91 -11.99 -5.72 -7.92
N VAL A 92 -10.88 -5.57 -7.23
CA VAL A 92 -10.83 -4.90 -5.94
C VAL A 92 -10.46 -3.42 -6.07
N GLY A 93 -10.27 -2.95 -7.31
CA GLY A 93 -9.77 -1.61 -7.58
C GLY A 93 -8.37 -1.36 -7.05
N GLY A 94 -7.65 -0.45 -7.68
CA GLY A 94 -6.34 0.00 -7.22
C GLY A 94 -6.24 1.51 -7.35
N ARG A 95 -5.91 2.18 -6.25
CA ARG A 95 -5.67 3.63 -6.24
C ARG A 95 -4.26 3.92 -5.82
N MET A 96 -3.59 4.71 -6.63
CA MET A 96 -2.34 5.37 -6.33
C MET A 96 -2.64 6.81 -5.89
N ALA A 97 -2.01 7.27 -4.81
CA ALA A 97 -2.03 8.67 -4.46
C ALA A 97 -0.71 9.34 -4.86
N VAL A 98 -0.79 10.57 -5.34
CA VAL A 98 0.35 11.40 -5.72
C VAL A 98 0.26 12.71 -4.96
N VAL A 99 1.22 12.94 -4.09
CA VAL A 99 1.36 14.19 -3.35
C VAL A 99 2.39 15.07 -4.03
N LYS A 100 2.00 16.31 -4.31
CA LYS A 100 2.93 17.35 -4.74
C LYS A 100 3.48 18.02 -3.49
N LEU A 101 4.76 17.79 -3.24
CA LEU A 101 5.48 18.35 -2.10
C LEU A 101 5.67 19.87 -2.23
N GLN A 102 5.99 20.52 -1.14
CA GLN A 102 6.20 21.98 -1.09
C GLN A 102 7.32 22.45 -2.02
N ASN A 103 8.34 21.61 -2.26
CA ASN A 103 9.41 21.87 -3.21
C ASN A 103 9.02 21.61 -4.69
N GLY A 104 7.79 21.16 -4.94
CA GLY A 104 7.26 20.85 -6.27
C GLY A 104 7.54 19.44 -6.78
N GLU A 105 8.31 18.63 -6.05
CA GLU A 105 8.56 17.22 -6.36
C GLU A 105 7.32 16.36 -6.07
N LEU A 106 7.26 15.17 -6.67
CA LEU A 106 6.16 14.23 -6.48
C LEU A 106 6.57 13.06 -5.59
N TRP A 107 5.69 12.79 -4.62
CA TRP A 107 5.70 11.64 -3.75
C TRP A 107 4.54 10.71 -4.12
N VAL A 108 4.86 9.46 -4.49
CA VAL A 108 3.90 8.49 -5.05
C VAL A 108 3.68 7.37 -4.05
N HIS A 109 2.42 7.18 -3.64
CA HIS A 109 1.99 6.14 -2.70
C HIS A 109 1.28 5.00 -3.42
N SER A 110 1.73 3.77 -3.16
CA SER A 110 1.10 2.57 -3.73
C SER A 110 0.96 2.65 -5.25
N PRO A 111 2.07 2.62 -6.00
CA PRO A 111 2.07 2.78 -7.44
C PRO A 111 1.20 1.74 -8.14
N ILE A 112 0.44 2.18 -9.14
CA ILE A 112 -0.39 1.35 -10.03
C ILE A 112 0.35 1.04 -11.33
N ASP A 113 -0.29 0.33 -12.26
CA ASP A 113 0.24 0.10 -13.59
C ASP A 113 0.56 1.42 -14.30
N LEU A 114 1.72 1.52 -14.92
CA LEU A 114 2.23 2.73 -15.55
C LEU A 114 2.21 2.58 -17.08
N ASP A 115 1.15 3.06 -17.70
CA ASP A 115 1.10 3.27 -19.14
C ASP A 115 1.64 4.66 -19.54
N GLU A 116 1.87 4.86 -20.83
CA GLU A 116 2.42 6.11 -21.35
C GLU A 116 1.51 7.33 -21.08
N GLU A 117 0.20 7.11 -21.05
CA GLU A 117 -0.78 8.16 -20.78
C GLU A 117 -0.71 8.61 -19.32
N THR A 118 -0.68 7.65 -18.38
CA THR A 118 -0.49 7.93 -16.96
C THR A 118 0.84 8.63 -16.70
N LYS A 119 1.91 8.13 -17.31
CA LYS A 119 3.23 8.73 -17.19
C LYS A 119 3.22 10.19 -17.62
N LYS A 120 2.66 10.47 -18.81
CA LYS A 120 2.55 11.82 -19.35
C LYS A 120 1.75 12.76 -18.44
N GLU A 121 0.64 12.30 -17.88
CA GLU A 121 -0.17 13.12 -16.97
C GLU A 121 0.53 13.37 -15.62
N ILE A 122 1.21 12.37 -15.08
CA ILE A 122 2.00 12.52 -13.85
C ILE A 122 3.15 13.51 -14.05
N GLU A 123 3.89 13.42 -15.16
CA GLU A 123 5.01 14.30 -15.46
C GLU A 123 4.62 15.78 -15.63
N LYS A 124 3.35 16.06 -15.96
CA LYS A 124 2.84 17.44 -15.97
C LYS A 124 2.69 18.04 -14.55
N LEU A 125 2.53 17.21 -13.53
CA LEU A 125 2.36 17.66 -12.14
C LEU A 125 3.69 18.06 -11.51
N GLY A 126 4.80 17.38 -11.87
CA GLY A 126 6.13 17.61 -11.33
C GLY A 126 7.08 16.43 -11.57
N GLU A 127 8.27 16.49 -11.01
CA GLU A 127 9.27 15.41 -11.08
C GLU A 127 8.98 14.34 -10.01
N VAL A 128 8.89 13.06 -10.42
CA VAL A 128 8.75 11.94 -9.47
C VAL A 128 10.08 11.71 -8.75
N LYS A 129 10.11 11.98 -7.45
CA LYS A 129 11.31 11.81 -6.60
C LYS A 129 11.18 10.71 -5.58
N HIS A 130 9.97 10.40 -5.14
CA HIS A 130 9.75 9.40 -4.11
C HIS A 130 8.64 8.44 -4.53
N ILE A 131 8.92 7.14 -4.45
CA ILE A 131 7.98 6.06 -4.75
C ILE A 131 7.90 5.18 -3.51
N VAL A 132 6.70 4.96 -2.97
CA VAL A 132 6.50 4.28 -1.69
C VAL A 132 5.65 3.04 -1.85
N SER A 133 6.19 1.89 -1.44
CA SER A 133 5.45 0.67 -1.18
C SER A 133 5.07 0.62 0.30
N PRO A 134 3.82 0.93 0.65
CA PRO A 134 3.42 1.17 2.02
C PRO A 134 3.28 -0.09 2.87
N ASN A 135 3.15 -1.27 2.24
CA ASN A 135 3.02 -2.54 2.93
C ASN A 135 3.62 -3.72 2.12
N TYR A 136 3.44 -4.96 2.59
CA TYR A 136 4.00 -6.16 1.97
C TYR A 136 3.24 -6.65 0.72
N GLU A 137 2.06 -6.12 0.43
CA GLU A 137 1.21 -6.52 -0.70
C GLU A 137 1.25 -5.49 -1.84
N HIS A 138 1.31 -4.18 -1.54
CA HIS A 138 1.31 -3.07 -2.50
C HIS A 138 2.70 -2.82 -3.12
N LEU A 139 3.25 -3.83 -3.78
CA LEU A 139 4.59 -3.79 -4.38
C LEU A 139 4.67 -4.25 -5.83
N LYS A 140 3.53 -4.67 -6.41
CA LYS A 140 3.45 -5.26 -7.75
C LYS A 140 4.09 -4.38 -8.83
N TYR A 141 3.88 -3.08 -8.77
CA TYR A 141 4.35 -2.14 -9.77
C TYR A 141 5.60 -1.35 -9.35
N ALA A 142 6.11 -1.55 -8.14
CA ALA A 142 7.27 -0.82 -7.61
C ALA A 142 8.49 -0.89 -8.53
N LYS A 143 8.80 -2.08 -9.07
CA LYS A 143 9.92 -2.28 -9.99
C LYS A 143 9.74 -1.57 -11.32
N MET A 144 8.52 -1.52 -11.85
CA MET A 144 8.15 -0.81 -13.07
C MET A 144 8.37 0.69 -12.89
N TRP A 145 7.87 1.26 -11.82
CA TRP A 145 8.03 2.68 -11.50
C TRP A 145 9.49 3.05 -11.28
N LYS A 146 10.26 2.24 -10.54
CA LYS A 146 11.70 2.48 -10.37
C LYS A 146 12.47 2.46 -11.68
N ARG A 147 12.07 1.64 -12.65
CA ARG A 147 12.67 1.63 -14.00
C ARG A 147 12.30 2.88 -14.80
N ALA A 148 11.05 3.33 -14.72
CA ALA A 148 10.57 4.52 -15.41
C ALA A 148 11.18 5.81 -14.82
N TYR A 149 11.43 5.81 -13.51
CA TYR A 149 11.98 6.94 -12.76
C TYR A 149 13.24 6.51 -11.98
N PRO A 150 14.37 6.27 -12.67
CA PRO A 150 15.58 5.69 -12.05
C PRO A 150 16.19 6.59 -10.97
N ASN A 151 15.98 7.90 -11.08
CA ASN A 151 16.48 8.88 -10.11
C ASN A 151 15.56 9.04 -8.89
N ALA A 152 14.35 8.49 -8.92
CA ALA A 152 13.47 8.51 -7.78
C ALA A 152 13.93 7.51 -6.71
N THR A 153 13.81 7.89 -5.44
CA THR A 153 14.05 6.99 -4.31
C THR A 153 12.87 6.05 -4.12
N LEU A 154 13.12 4.75 -4.17
CA LEU A 154 12.12 3.72 -3.88
C LEU A 154 12.16 3.34 -2.41
N TRP A 155 11.08 3.64 -1.69
CA TRP A 155 10.90 3.39 -0.27
C TRP A 155 10.06 2.13 -0.03
N GLY A 156 10.51 1.27 0.87
CA GLY A 156 9.74 0.13 1.36
C GLY A 156 9.21 0.34 2.76
N CYS A 157 8.06 -0.25 3.10
CA CYS A 157 7.61 -0.34 4.49
C CYS A 157 8.66 -1.08 5.35
N PRO A 158 8.58 -1.01 6.69
CA PRO A 158 9.58 -1.61 7.56
C PRO A 158 9.89 -3.08 7.24
N GLY A 159 11.18 -3.40 6.99
CA GLY A 159 11.66 -4.73 6.64
C GLY A 159 11.45 -5.17 5.19
N LEU A 160 10.78 -4.37 4.35
CA LEU A 160 10.47 -4.75 2.96
C LEU A 160 11.73 -4.82 2.09
N LYS A 161 12.66 -3.90 2.28
CA LYS A 161 13.94 -3.88 1.57
C LYS A 161 14.72 -5.19 1.75
N GLU A 162 14.75 -5.71 2.96
CA GLU A 162 15.40 -7.00 3.26
C GLU A 162 14.58 -8.18 2.72
N LYS A 163 13.26 -8.17 2.95
CA LYS A 163 12.33 -9.22 2.48
C LYS A 163 12.36 -9.40 0.97
N LYS A 164 12.59 -8.32 0.20
CA LYS A 164 12.60 -8.31 -1.27
C LYS A 164 13.98 -8.08 -1.87
N ARG A 165 15.03 -8.30 -1.08
CA ARG A 165 16.41 -8.17 -1.54
C ARG A 165 16.67 -9.01 -2.79
N GLY A 166 17.18 -8.37 -3.85
CA GLY A 166 17.45 -8.99 -5.15
C GLY A 166 16.22 -9.15 -6.07
N GLU A 167 14.99 -8.97 -5.56
CA GLU A 167 13.77 -9.00 -6.38
C GLU A 167 13.35 -7.59 -6.81
N ILE A 168 13.28 -6.67 -5.85
CA ILE A 168 12.87 -5.27 -6.04
C ILE A 168 13.98 -4.36 -5.47
N PRO A 169 14.47 -3.38 -6.23
CA PRO A 169 15.61 -2.56 -5.82
C PRO A 169 15.19 -1.40 -4.90
N TYR A 170 14.72 -1.73 -3.69
CA TYR A 170 14.41 -0.71 -2.68
C TYR A 170 15.68 0.04 -2.27
N ASP A 171 15.64 1.36 -2.36
CA ASP A 171 16.74 2.23 -1.94
C ASP A 171 16.76 2.41 -0.42
N LYS A 172 15.58 2.68 0.17
CA LYS A 172 15.41 2.99 1.60
C LYS A 172 14.27 2.17 2.23
N ASP A 173 14.36 1.96 3.54
CA ASP A 173 13.38 1.25 4.35
C ASP A 173 12.79 2.23 5.39
N LEU A 174 11.46 2.27 5.50
CA LEU A 174 10.78 3.18 6.43
C LEU A 174 10.98 2.79 7.91
N GLY A 175 11.44 1.56 8.18
CA GLY A 175 11.83 1.14 9.52
C GLY A 175 13.14 1.76 10.01
N ASP A 176 13.97 2.21 9.07
CA ASP A 176 15.29 2.82 9.34
C ASP A 176 15.26 4.35 9.15
N VAL A 177 14.08 4.98 9.36
CA VAL A 177 13.96 6.44 9.22
C VAL A 177 14.98 7.17 10.05
N LYS A 178 15.77 7.99 9.37
CA LYS A 178 16.84 8.78 9.97
C LYS A 178 16.47 10.26 10.02
N GLU A 179 17.02 10.96 11.00
CA GLU A 179 16.81 12.40 11.17
C GLU A 179 17.21 13.20 9.91
N GLU A 180 18.30 12.79 9.25
CA GLU A 180 18.82 13.39 8.02
C GLU A 180 17.87 13.34 6.82
N TRP A 181 16.83 12.46 6.85
CA TRP A 181 15.84 12.35 5.78
C TRP A 181 14.65 13.30 5.95
N LYS A 182 14.58 14.05 7.04
CA LYS A 182 13.51 15.01 7.29
C LYS A 182 13.44 16.10 6.23
N ASP A 183 14.58 16.49 5.67
CA ASP A 183 14.66 17.50 4.62
C ASP A 183 14.19 17.01 3.25
N GLU A 184 13.95 15.69 3.09
CA GLU A 184 13.45 15.15 1.83
C GLU A 184 11.93 15.40 1.70
N TRP A 185 11.11 14.63 2.44
CA TRP A 185 9.64 14.73 2.42
C TRP A 185 9.00 14.44 3.78
N LEU A 186 9.77 13.85 4.70
CA LEU A 186 9.26 13.37 5.99
C LEU A 186 8.68 14.48 6.86
N ASN A 187 9.08 15.72 6.68
CA ASN A 187 8.52 16.86 7.41
C ASN A 187 7.07 17.17 7.02
N GLU A 188 6.65 16.80 5.82
CA GLU A 188 5.31 17.05 5.30
C GLU A 188 4.29 16.00 5.74
N PHE A 189 4.78 14.88 6.31
CA PHE A 189 3.94 13.76 6.71
C PHE A 189 4.05 13.43 8.20
N GLU A 190 2.99 12.83 8.71
CA GLU A 190 3.00 12.02 9.92
C GLU A 190 2.68 10.58 9.53
N MET A 191 3.29 9.62 10.23
CA MET A 191 3.20 8.21 9.86
C MET A 191 2.80 7.35 11.04
N VAL A 192 1.99 6.31 10.78
CA VAL A 192 1.69 5.27 11.77
C VAL A 192 2.00 3.91 11.16
N HIS A 193 2.87 3.15 11.82
CA HIS A 193 3.22 1.79 11.45
C HIS A 193 2.30 0.79 12.18
N TRP A 194 1.55 -0.01 11.41
CA TRP A 194 0.63 -1.03 11.90
C TRP A 194 1.37 -2.35 12.19
N ASP A 195 2.10 -2.38 13.30
CA ASP A 195 2.92 -3.50 13.74
C ASP A 195 2.18 -4.47 14.68
N CYS A 196 0.85 -4.41 14.68
CA CYS A 196 -0.02 -5.15 15.58
C CYS A 196 -0.47 -6.52 15.07
N GLU A 197 -0.24 -6.80 13.79
CA GLU A 197 -0.70 -8.00 13.12
C GLU A 197 0.42 -9.00 12.86
N SER A 198 0.11 -10.28 12.91
CA SER A 198 1.03 -11.31 12.42
C SER A 198 0.30 -12.61 12.11
N LEU A 199 0.83 -13.34 11.13
CA LEU A 199 0.46 -14.71 10.83
C LEU A 199 1.70 -15.60 11.06
N PHE A 200 1.55 -16.65 11.89
CA PHE A 200 2.67 -17.51 12.27
C PHE A 200 3.93 -16.74 12.74
N SER A 201 3.72 -15.73 13.60
CA SER A 201 4.79 -14.86 14.16
C SER A 201 5.52 -13.98 13.12
N LYS A 202 5.01 -13.86 11.89
CA LYS A 202 5.53 -12.94 10.87
C LYS A 202 4.51 -11.84 10.61
N PRO A 203 4.94 -10.58 10.41
CA PRO A 203 4.04 -9.52 9.98
C PRO A 203 3.29 -9.95 8.72
N PHE A 204 2.01 -9.60 8.62
CA PHE A 204 1.18 -9.92 7.46
C PHE A 204 1.21 -8.78 6.45
N PHE A 205 0.45 -7.71 6.67
CA PHE A 205 0.52 -6.52 5.81
C PHE A 205 1.71 -5.63 6.14
N ASN A 206 1.98 -5.43 7.44
CA ASN A 206 3.07 -4.58 7.92
C ASN A 206 3.01 -3.16 7.34
N GLU A 207 1.82 -2.57 7.39
CA GLU A 207 1.50 -1.33 6.71
C GLU A 207 2.01 -0.09 7.44
N VAL A 208 2.37 0.93 6.67
CA VAL A 208 2.56 2.30 7.15
C VAL A 208 1.50 3.18 6.50
N SER A 209 0.69 3.83 7.33
CA SER A 209 -0.24 4.88 6.89
C SER A 209 0.40 6.25 6.97
N PHE A 210 0.04 7.14 6.05
CA PHE A 210 0.65 8.47 5.89
C PHE A 210 -0.41 9.56 5.94
N ALA A 211 -0.32 10.47 6.90
CA ALA A 211 -1.11 11.69 6.93
C ALA A 211 -0.28 12.85 6.35
N HIS A 212 -0.68 13.37 5.20
CA HIS A 212 -0.07 14.56 4.61
C HIS A 212 -0.65 15.80 5.26
N LYS A 213 0.18 16.56 5.97
CA LYS A 213 -0.23 17.67 6.83
C LYS A 213 -0.98 18.76 6.08
N GLU A 214 -0.49 19.16 4.90
CA GLU A 214 -1.04 20.29 4.17
C GLU A 214 -2.36 19.95 3.46
N SER A 215 -2.55 18.72 2.99
CA SER A 215 -3.80 18.28 2.37
C SER A 215 -4.82 17.75 3.37
N LYS A 216 -4.41 17.49 4.61
CA LYS A 216 -5.22 16.84 5.66
C LYS A 216 -5.79 15.48 5.22
N CYS A 217 -5.04 14.76 4.40
CA CYS A 217 -5.43 13.46 3.88
C CYS A 217 -4.62 12.34 4.52
N LEU A 218 -5.30 11.31 5.01
CA LEU A 218 -4.72 10.05 5.45
C LEU A 218 -4.73 9.05 4.30
N MET A 219 -3.57 8.62 3.83
CA MET A 219 -3.41 7.57 2.83
C MET A 219 -3.21 6.23 3.52
N VAL A 220 -4.00 5.24 3.13
CA VAL A 220 -4.01 3.88 3.68
C VAL A 220 -4.13 2.84 2.56
N THR A 221 -3.74 1.61 2.83
CA THR A 221 -3.87 0.49 1.90
C THR A 221 -4.81 -0.58 2.44
N ASP A 222 -4.26 -1.64 3.04
CA ASP A 222 -5.03 -2.82 3.45
C ASP A 222 -5.55 -2.76 4.89
N VAL A 223 -5.08 -1.81 5.68
CA VAL A 223 -5.58 -1.58 7.04
C VAL A 223 -7.01 -1.00 7.04
N TYR A 224 -7.38 -0.31 5.98
CA TYR A 224 -8.72 0.21 5.78
C TYR A 224 -9.11 0.16 4.31
N TRP A 225 -10.26 -0.42 4.01
CA TRP A 225 -10.89 -0.36 2.71
C TRP A 225 -12.31 0.17 2.86
N ASN A 226 -12.69 1.06 1.95
CA ASN A 226 -14.05 1.55 1.82
C ASN A 226 -14.63 0.99 0.52
N TYR A 227 -14.86 -0.32 0.52
CA TYR A 227 -15.40 -0.98 -0.66
C TYR A 227 -16.75 -0.37 -1.01
N PRO A 228 -17.05 -0.24 -2.28
CA PRO A 228 -18.06 0.70 -2.75
C PRO A 228 -19.41 0.54 -2.05
N ASP A 229 -19.86 1.65 -1.48
CA ASP A 229 -21.14 1.77 -0.79
C ASP A 229 -22.20 2.49 -1.66
N GLY A 230 -21.95 2.60 -2.95
CA GLY A 230 -22.89 3.16 -3.92
C GLY A 230 -22.73 4.65 -4.21
N GLU A 231 -22.05 5.46 -3.37
CA GLU A 231 -21.79 6.85 -3.72
C GLU A 231 -20.67 6.95 -4.75
N GLY A 232 -21.00 7.42 -5.96
CA GLY A 232 -20.06 7.62 -7.06
C GLY A 232 -19.82 6.40 -7.93
N MET A 233 -20.55 5.31 -7.69
CA MET A 233 -20.54 4.13 -8.54
C MET A 233 -21.82 4.00 -9.35
N ASP A 234 -21.70 3.64 -10.62
CA ASP A 234 -22.83 3.14 -11.35
C ASP A 234 -23.21 1.76 -10.78
N GLU A 235 -24.33 1.67 -10.03
CA GLU A 235 -24.83 0.42 -9.45
C GLU A 235 -24.99 -0.70 -10.49
N LYS A 236 -25.14 -0.33 -11.78
CA LYS A 236 -25.23 -1.29 -12.89
C LYS A 236 -23.91 -2.02 -13.16
N LEU A 237 -22.79 -1.43 -12.74
CA LEU A 237 -21.46 -2.03 -12.88
C LEU A 237 -21.07 -2.92 -11.70
N TYR A 238 -21.83 -2.82 -10.59
CA TYR A 238 -21.58 -3.58 -9.36
C TYR A 238 -22.22 -4.97 -9.48
N THR A 239 -21.43 -5.91 -9.98
CA THR A 239 -21.91 -7.26 -10.29
C THR A 239 -22.13 -8.09 -9.01
N PHE A 240 -22.74 -9.25 -9.18
CA PHE A 240 -22.95 -10.20 -8.09
C PHE A 240 -21.64 -10.66 -7.44
N LYS A 241 -20.54 -10.70 -8.20
CA LYS A 241 -19.21 -11.07 -7.68
C LYS A 241 -18.66 -10.01 -6.73
N GLU A 242 -18.75 -8.74 -7.09
CA GLU A 242 -18.31 -7.64 -6.24
C GLU A 242 -19.14 -7.54 -4.97
N LYS A 243 -20.47 -7.74 -5.06
CA LYS A 243 -21.35 -7.80 -3.89
C LYS A 243 -20.98 -8.95 -2.95
N GLY A 244 -20.70 -10.12 -3.50
CA GLY A 244 -20.23 -11.28 -2.75
C GLY A 244 -18.85 -11.02 -2.12
N TRP A 245 -17.98 -10.34 -2.84
CA TRP A 245 -16.67 -9.96 -2.33
C TRP A 245 -16.74 -8.96 -1.18
N LYS A 246 -17.56 -7.90 -1.32
CA LYS A 246 -17.81 -6.96 -0.21
C LYS A 246 -18.30 -7.68 1.03
N PHE A 247 -19.29 -8.55 0.87
CA PHE A 247 -19.79 -9.36 1.98
C PHE A 247 -18.68 -10.22 2.62
N LEU A 248 -17.84 -10.87 1.80
CA LEU A 248 -16.72 -11.66 2.29
C LEU A 248 -15.73 -10.83 3.09
N MET A 249 -15.39 -9.64 2.59
CA MET A 249 -14.45 -8.73 3.26
C MET A 249 -15.02 -8.21 4.58
N ASP A 250 -16.25 -7.73 4.61
CA ASP A 250 -16.86 -7.12 5.78
C ASP A 250 -17.24 -8.15 6.86
N VAL A 251 -17.77 -9.31 6.46
CA VAL A 251 -18.38 -10.28 7.39
C VAL A 251 -17.42 -11.41 7.78
N ILE A 252 -16.47 -11.74 6.94
CA ILE A 252 -15.52 -12.85 7.19
C ILE A 252 -14.11 -12.32 7.42
N TYR A 253 -13.56 -11.58 6.45
CA TYR A 253 -12.16 -11.20 6.51
C TYR A 253 -11.87 -10.19 7.64
N LEU A 254 -12.67 -9.14 7.79
CA LEU A 254 -12.46 -8.14 8.83
C LEU A 254 -12.53 -8.72 10.26
N PRO A 255 -13.48 -9.61 10.60
CA PRO A 255 -13.42 -10.37 11.86
C PRO A 255 -12.19 -11.25 12.00
N ILE A 256 -11.70 -11.89 10.91
CA ILE A 256 -10.45 -12.66 10.94
C ILE A 256 -9.26 -11.72 11.20
N TYR A 257 -9.18 -10.59 10.53
CA TYR A 257 -8.13 -9.59 10.77
C TYR A 257 -8.08 -9.20 12.25
N LYS A 258 -9.20 -8.78 12.81
CA LYS A 258 -9.31 -8.34 14.22
C LYS A 258 -9.02 -9.42 15.25
N ASN A 259 -9.43 -10.67 14.99
CA ASN A 259 -9.42 -11.73 16.00
C ASN A 259 -8.37 -12.82 15.76
N VAL A 260 -7.85 -12.97 14.55
CA VAL A 260 -6.83 -13.98 14.21
C VAL A 260 -5.49 -13.34 13.94
N LEU A 261 -5.41 -12.34 13.06
CA LEU A 261 -4.13 -11.67 12.77
C LEU A 261 -3.68 -10.81 13.95
N CYS A 262 -4.62 -10.16 14.63
CA CYS A 262 -4.38 -9.40 15.87
C CYS A 262 -4.72 -10.21 17.13
N PHE A 263 -4.51 -11.54 17.10
CA PHE A 263 -4.87 -12.44 18.19
C PHE A 263 -4.01 -12.23 19.44
N GLY A 264 -4.68 -12.27 20.60
CA GLY A 264 -4.07 -12.13 21.93
C GLY A 264 -4.14 -10.70 22.45
N GLU A 265 -4.16 -10.59 23.79
CA GLU A 265 -4.36 -9.29 24.48
C GLU A 265 -3.28 -8.26 24.12
N GLU A 266 -2.04 -8.69 23.96
CA GLU A 266 -0.95 -7.79 23.59
C GLU A 266 -1.15 -7.16 22.21
N LYS A 267 -1.50 -7.96 21.18
CA LYS A 267 -1.74 -7.47 19.82
C LYS A 267 -3.00 -6.62 19.74
N LYS A 268 -4.07 -7.01 20.42
CA LYS A 268 -5.29 -6.20 20.51
C LYS A 268 -5.03 -4.86 21.20
N LYS A 269 -4.20 -4.83 22.25
CA LYS A 269 -3.74 -3.60 22.87
C LYS A 269 -2.93 -2.74 21.90
N LYS A 270 -2.03 -3.35 21.13
CA LYS A 270 -1.29 -2.67 20.06
C LYS A 270 -2.23 -2.10 18.99
N LEU A 271 -3.19 -2.89 18.48
CA LEU A 271 -4.16 -2.41 17.50
C LEU A 271 -4.91 -1.17 18.00
N ARG A 272 -5.43 -1.22 19.23
CA ARG A 272 -6.07 -0.06 19.85
C ARG A 272 -5.14 1.15 19.93
N ALA A 273 -3.88 0.94 20.35
CA ALA A 273 -2.88 2.01 20.41
C ALA A 273 -2.61 2.60 19.01
N ARG A 274 -2.51 1.79 17.95
CA ARG A 274 -2.33 2.29 16.58
C ARG A 274 -3.53 3.08 16.08
N VAL A 275 -4.76 2.64 16.39
CA VAL A 275 -5.97 3.43 16.10
C VAL A 275 -5.93 4.78 16.83
N GLU A 276 -5.58 4.80 18.12
CA GLU A 276 -5.43 6.03 18.88
C GLU A 276 -4.30 6.93 18.34
N ASP A 277 -3.18 6.35 17.88
CA ASP A 277 -2.09 7.10 17.23
C ASP A 277 -2.60 7.80 15.97
N VAL A 278 -3.33 7.08 15.10
CA VAL A 278 -3.91 7.68 13.88
C VAL A 278 -4.94 8.76 14.21
N GLU A 279 -5.79 8.54 15.22
CA GLU A 279 -6.81 9.55 15.62
C GLU A 279 -6.21 10.87 16.10
N ARG A 280 -4.96 10.86 16.60
CA ARG A 280 -4.25 12.08 17.00
C ARG A 280 -3.74 12.89 15.81
N LEU A 281 -3.62 12.25 14.62
CA LEU A 281 -3.17 12.94 13.42
C LEU A 281 -4.21 13.96 12.94
N ASP A 282 -3.75 15.03 12.29
CA ASP A 282 -4.63 16.07 11.73
C ASP A 282 -5.04 15.72 10.30
N PHE A 283 -6.17 15.02 10.16
CA PHE A 283 -6.78 14.72 8.86
C PHE A 283 -8.30 14.77 8.93
N ASP A 284 -8.93 15.08 7.80
CA ASP A 284 -10.37 15.11 7.60
C ASP A 284 -10.81 14.27 6.38
N THR A 285 -9.86 13.65 5.70
CA THR A 285 -10.10 12.84 4.51
C THR A 285 -9.30 11.55 4.59
N ILE A 286 -9.91 10.40 4.31
CA ILE A 286 -9.19 9.13 4.11
C ILE A 286 -9.16 8.81 2.62
N VAL A 287 -7.96 8.53 2.11
CA VAL A 287 -7.70 8.12 0.73
C VAL A 287 -7.23 6.66 0.74
N PRO A 288 -8.17 5.69 0.70
CA PRO A 288 -7.82 4.28 0.69
C PRO A 288 -7.35 3.84 -0.70
N CYS A 289 -6.48 2.85 -0.78
CA CYS A 289 -6.12 2.22 -2.06
C CYS A 289 -7.26 1.40 -2.66
N HIS A 290 -8.21 0.97 -1.82
CA HIS A 290 -9.38 0.19 -2.22
C HIS A 290 -10.66 0.87 -1.72
N GLY A 291 -11.58 1.18 -2.63
CA GLY A 291 -12.86 1.79 -2.29
C GLY A 291 -12.91 3.31 -2.41
N THR A 292 -14.05 3.89 -2.06
CA THR A 292 -14.29 5.34 -2.18
C THR A 292 -13.51 6.15 -1.16
N ILE A 293 -13.12 7.38 -1.55
CA ILE A 293 -12.50 8.35 -0.65
C ILE A 293 -13.54 8.81 0.37
N VAL A 294 -13.17 8.84 1.65
CA VAL A 294 -14.04 9.29 2.75
C VAL A 294 -13.69 10.73 3.11
N LYS A 295 -14.63 11.65 2.89
CA LYS A 295 -14.45 13.09 3.15
C LYS A 295 -15.46 13.65 4.15
N ASP A 296 -16.62 12.99 4.28
CA ASP A 296 -17.75 13.53 5.01
C ASP A 296 -17.96 12.82 6.34
N GLY A 297 -18.53 13.53 7.28
CA GLY A 297 -18.85 13.01 8.60
C GLY A 297 -17.65 12.86 9.53
N ASP A 298 -17.77 11.97 10.49
CA ASP A 298 -16.70 11.66 11.46
C ASP A 298 -15.75 10.62 10.88
N VAL A 299 -14.81 11.09 10.06
CA VAL A 299 -13.84 10.29 9.33
C VAL A 299 -12.99 9.41 10.27
N LYS A 300 -12.60 9.96 11.42
CA LYS A 300 -11.81 9.22 12.43
C LYS A 300 -12.63 8.10 13.07
N ASN A 301 -13.89 8.35 13.38
CA ASN A 301 -14.79 7.32 13.90
C ASN A 301 -15.11 6.25 12.85
N THR A 302 -15.15 6.60 11.58
CA THR A 302 -15.29 5.62 10.49
C THR A 302 -14.14 4.63 10.48
N LEU A 303 -12.90 5.10 10.59
CA LEU A 303 -11.71 4.25 10.73
C LEU A 303 -11.76 3.41 12.02
N ARG A 304 -12.10 4.03 13.16
CA ARG A 304 -12.24 3.33 14.44
C ARG A 304 -13.23 2.17 14.37
N LYS A 305 -14.43 2.41 13.84
CA LYS A 305 -15.46 1.36 13.69
C LYS A 305 -15.03 0.23 12.77
N HIS A 306 -14.24 0.53 11.75
CA HIS A 306 -13.70 -0.49 10.86
C HIS A 306 -12.71 -1.40 11.62
N LEU A 307 -11.83 -0.84 12.46
CA LEU A 307 -10.72 -1.56 13.09
C LEU A 307 -11.05 -2.09 14.50
N LEU A 308 -11.98 -1.52 15.21
CA LEU A 308 -12.36 -1.91 16.57
C LEU A 308 -13.82 -2.33 16.66
#